data_88ee8ab5a14fe24f9e172e57dfb709d7
#
_entry.id   88ee8ab5a14fe24f9e172e57dfb709d7
#
_cell.length_a   1.000
_cell.length_b   1.000
_cell.length_c   1.000
_cell.angle_alpha   90.00
_cell.angle_beta   90.00
_cell.angle_gamma   90.00
#
_symmetry.space_group_name_H-M   'P 1'
#
loop_
_entity.id
_entity.type
_entity.pdbx_description
1 polymer ?
#
loop_
_entity_poly.entity_id
_entity_poly.type
_entity_poly.pdbx_seq_one_letter_code
_entity_poly.pdbx_strand_id
1 'polypeptide(L)'
;MAAYESAHYAESAALLEKLLPSAPESFELHELLGLVYSAQSQDAKASAHLEKAIRLNPKSAEAHTNLAANQLRLGKTTEALQQFRAAAELEPDNFDANHNLGEAYIRMGKIADAAPYLEKAQQLDATNYDNGYDLALAYISVGRTKDARAVIQALLQRKNTAELHNLLAEVEEKDGSFVAAANEYETAAHMDPSESNLFDWASELLVHRTLEPSIAVFRDAVQRYPQSSRLAIGLGMALYSLGKYDDAVASLLRAADLSPNDARLYPFLSRAYDSSPGQADEVIKRFRRFAELQPRNGRAQYYYAMSLWKGKRAQDPSVDLHEVEALLKKSIALDPSLAEAQLQLGNLYADQSHYAQAIPYYKRAIALNSDLADAHYRLGQAYVRTNQKDLAQPELALYQQLRAQHLADLDKQRAEVRQFVTSSKQSAPPANP
;
A
#
# COMPACT_ATOMS: atom_id res chain seq x y z
N MET A 1 14.85 0.96 -45.85
CA MET A 1 15.47 -0.08 -44.99
C MET A 1 16.83 0.40 -44.45
N ALA A 2 17.88 0.53 -45.25
CA ALA A 2 19.25 0.87 -44.75
C ALA A 2 19.32 2.12 -43.83
N ALA A 3 18.59 3.20 -44.15
CA ALA A 3 18.55 4.41 -43.31
C ALA A 3 17.78 4.20 -41.98
N TYR A 4 16.79 3.33 -41.97
CA TYR A 4 16.08 2.93 -40.74
C TYR A 4 16.99 2.06 -39.84
N GLU A 5 17.65 1.05 -40.42
CA GLU A 5 18.59 0.18 -39.70
C GLU A 5 19.79 0.92 -39.12
N SER A 6 20.20 2.04 -39.74
CA SER A 6 21.27 2.91 -39.26
C SER A 6 20.77 4.03 -38.31
N ALA A 7 19.51 3.99 -37.89
CA ALA A 7 18.86 5.00 -37.03
C ALA A 7 18.78 6.43 -37.62
N HIS A 8 18.89 6.59 -38.96
CA HIS A 8 18.70 7.87 -39.65
C HIS A 8 17.22 8.12 -39.95
N TYR A 9 16.39 8.16 -38.89
CA TYR A 9 14.93 8.16 -39.03
C TYR A 9 14.36 9.36 -39.79
N ALA A 10 14.97 10.55 -39.69
CA ALA A 10 14.51 11.73 -40.43
C ALA A 10 14.71 11.57 -41.94
N GLU A 11 15.84 11.02 -42.34
CA GLU A 11 16.14 10.71 -43.75
C GLU A 11 15.22 9.60 -44.28
N SER A 12 15.03 8.55 -43.48
CA SER A 12 14.09 7.46 -43.81
C SER A 12 12.68 8.00 -44.04
N ALA A 13 12.17 8.86 -43.15
CA ALA A 13 10.85 9.47 -43.30
C ALA A 13 10.75 10.24 -44.61
N ALA A 14 11.72 11.11 -44.89
CA ALA A 14 11.72 11.93 -46.11
C ALA A 14 11.77 11.12 -47.39
N LEU A 15 12.48 9.99 -47.38
CA LEU A 15 12.54 9.07 -48.54
C LEU A 15 11.22 8.33 -48.74
N LEU A 16 10.62 7.81 -47.65
CA LEU A 16 9.36 7.10 -47.69
C LEU A 16 8.18 8.01 -48.09
N GLU A 17 8.15 9.26 -47.57
CA GLU A 17 7.15 10.26 -47.94
C GLU A 17 7.19 10.61 -49.45
N LYS A 18 8.38 10.65 -50.06
CA LYS A 18 8.52 10.84 -51.50
C LYS A 18 7.96 9.68 -52.35
N LEU A 19 7.95 8.47 -51.81
CA LEU A 19 7.41 7.29 -52.48
C LEU A 19 5.88 7.20 -52.30
N LEU A 20 5.31 7.79 -51.28
CA LEU A 20 3.89 7.65 -50.94
C LEU A 20 2.93 8.04 -52.09
N PRO A 21 3.16 9.14 -52.88
CA PRO A 21 2.29 9.49 -54.01
C PRO A 21 2.27 8.44 -55.14
N SER A 22 3.34 7.64 -55.28
CA SER A 22 3.45 6.59 -56.30
C SER A 22 2.85 5.26 -55.86
N ALA A 23 2.71 5.03 -54.54
CA ALA A 23 2.17 3.79 -53.97
C ALA A 23 1.30 4.06 -52.72
N PRO A 24 0.18 4.81 -52.85
CA PRO A 24 -0.63 5.26 -51.73
C PRO A 24 -1.40 4.14 -51.01
N GLU A 25 -1.47 2.96 -51.59
CA GLU A 25 -2.12 1.76 -51.07
C GLU A 25 -1.11 0.63 -50.78
N SER A 26 0.20 0.94 -50.58
CA SER A 26 1.17 -0.05 -50.15
C SER A 26 1.13 -0.23 -48.64
N PHE A 27 0.85 -1.46 -48.21
CA PHE A 27 0.92 -1.86 -46.80
C PHE A 27 2.31 -1.60 -46.23
N GLU A 28 3.36 -2.06 -46.88
CA GLU A 28 4.75 -2.00 -46.46
C GLU A 28 5.20 -0.52 -46.24
N LEU A 29 4.77 0.36 -47.16
CA LEU A 29 5.13 1.78 -47.10
C LEU A 29 4.48 2.46 -45.89
N HIS A 30 3.21 2.17 -45.61
CA HIS A 30 2.52 2.72 -44.47
C HIS A 30 3.04 2.13 -43.18
N GLU A 31 3.35 0.85 -43.07
CA GLU A 31 3.93 0.21 -41.91
C GLU A 31 5.30 0.82 -41.58
N LEU A 32 6.20 0.93 -42.58
CA LEU A 32 7.52 1.54 -42.42
C LEU A 32 7.42 3.03 -41.99
N LEU A 33 6.51 3.82 -42.57
CA LEU A 33 6.28 5.19 -42.15
C LEU A 33 5.80 5.23 -40.70
N GLY A 34 4.91 4.35 -40.31
CA GLY A 34 4.45 4.21 -38.93
C GLY A 34 5.61 3.93 -37.97
N LEU A 35 6.48 2.98 -38.29
CA LEU A 35 7.67 2.63 -37.50
C LEU A 35 8.64 3.83 -37.38
N VAL A 36 8.95 4.48 -38.51
CA VAL A 36 9.88 5.62 -38.55
C VAL A 36 9.34 6.79 -37.73
N TYR A 37 8.05 7.14 -37.87
CA TYR A 37 7.45 8.22 -37.05
C TYR A 37 7.36 7.83 -35.59
N SER A 38 7.13 6.58 -35.26
CA SER A 38 7.16 6.07 -33.90
C SER A 38 8.54 6.24 -33.27
N ALA A 39 9.63 5.90 -34.02
CA ALA A 39 11.00 6.09 -33.58
C ALA A 39 11.39 7.58 -33.39
N GLN A 40 10.72 8.48 -34.11
CA GLN A 40 10.85 9.93 -33.93
C GLN A 40 9.94 10.52 -32.84
N SER A 41 9.19 9.71 -32.10
CA SER A 41 8.17 10.15 -31.14
C SER A 41 7.07 11.04 -31.75
N GLN A 42 6.83 10.91 -33.08
CA GLN A 42 5.74 11.56 -33.79
C GLN A 42 4.47 10.67 -33.77
N ASP A 43 4.02 10.34 -32.55
CA ASP A 43 3.04 9.28 -32.29
C ASP A 43 1.70 9.45 -33.02
N ALA A 44 1.25 10.68 -33.24
CA ALA A 44 0.01 10.94 -34.00
C ALA A 44 0.14 10.56 -35.48
N LYS A 45 1.28 10.86 -36.11
CA LYS A 45 1.55 10.46 -37.50
C LYS A 45 1.78 8.95 -37.60
N ALA A 46 2.51 8.39 -36.64
CA ALA A 46 2.73 6.96 -36.55
C ALA A 46 1.41 6.20 -36.50
N SER A 47 0.48 6.59 -35.63
CA SER A 47 -0.85 5.98 -35.54
C SER A 47 -1.61 6.05 -36.86
N ALA A 48 -1.63 7.21 -37.52
CA ALA A 48 -2.35 7.37 -38.79
C ALA A 48 -1.87 6.42 -39.88
N HIS A 49 -0.54 6.25 -39.96
CA HIS A 49 0.06 5.32 -40.94
C HIS A 49 -0.16 3.85 -40.55
N LEU A 50 0.01 3.47 -39.29
CA LEU A 50 -0.24 2.11 -38.82
C LEU A 50 -1.70 1.72 -38.95
N GLU A 51 -2.65 2.61 -38.68
CA GLU A 51 -4.08 2.37 -38.95
C GLU A 51 -4.37 2.16 -40.45
N LYS A 52 -3.68 2.88 -41.33
CA LYS A 52 -3.82 2.68 -42.75
C LYS A 52 -3.21 1.33 -43.17
N ALA A 53 -2.05 0.94 -42.61
CA ALA A 53 -1.42 -0.36 -42.84
C ALA A 53 -2.38 -1.50 -42.42
N ILE A 54 -3.00 -1.44 -41.26
CA ILE A 54 -3.98 -2.45 -40.80
C ILE A 54 -5.21 -2.49 -41.71
N ARG A 55 -5.71 -1.34 -42.21
CA ARG A 55 -6.81 -1.36 -43.21
C ARG A 55 -6.42 -2.07 -44.52
N LEU A 56 -5.15 -1.98 -44.91
CA LEU A 56 -4.63 -2.63 -46.14
C LEU A 56 -4.35 -4.10 -45.91
N ASN A 57 -3.81 -4.46 -44.76
CA ASN A 57 -3.57 -5.86 -44.36
C ASN A 57 -4.02 -6.10 -42.91
N PRO A 58 -5.31 -6.44 -42.68
CA PRO A 58 -5.85 -6.70 -41.35
C PRO A 58 -5.29 -7.96 -40.67
N LYS A 59 -4.49 -8.76 -41.38
CA LYS A 59 -3.88 -10.00 -40.84
C LYS A 59 -2.42 -9.81 -40.41
N SER A 60 -1.87 -8.62 -40.44
CA SER A 60 -0.52 -8.35 -39.94
C SER A 60 -0.53 -8.22 -38.44
N ALA A 61 -0.11 -9.24 -37.70
CA ALA A 61 0.09 -9.19 -36.26
C ALA A 61 1.12 -8.12 -35.88
N GLU A 62 2.15 -7.94 -36.70
CA GLU A 62 3.19 -6.92 -36.50
C GLU A 62 2.60 -5.50 -36.54
N ALA A 63 1.78 -5.17 -37.55
CA ALA A 63 1.13 -3.87 -37.67
C ALA A 63 0.20 -3.58 -36.45
N HIS A 64 -0.55 -4.58 -35.99
CA HIS A 64 -1.35 -4.48 -34.77
C HIS A 64 -0.48 -4.21 -33.52
N THR A 65 0.61 -4.96 -33.35
CA THR A 65 1.57 -4.78 -32.23
C THR A 65 2.18 -3.38 -32.26
N ASN A 66 2.62 -2.91 -33.44
CA ASN A 66 3.22 -1.58 -33.57
C ASN A 66 2.22 -0.45 -33.27
N LEU A 67 0.95 -0.60 -33.72
CA LEU A 67 -0.09 0.37 -33.38
C LEU A 67 -0.39 0.36 -31.90
N ALA A 68 -0.48 -0.81 -31.27
CA ALA A 68 -0.72 -0.95 -29.85
C ALA A 68 0.38 -0.26 -29.00
N ALA A 69 1.64 -0.53 -29.30
CA ALA A 69 2.79 0.12 -28.63
C ALA A 69 2.74 1.64 -28.77
N ASN A 70 2.38 2.15 -29.94
CA ASN A 70 2.24 3.58 -30.17
C ASN A 70 1.03 4.18 -29.40
N GLN A 71 -0.10 3.47 -29.35
CA GLN A 71 -1.28 3.87 -28.59
C GLN A 71 -1.00 3.91 -27.07
N LEU A 72 -0.17 2.99 -26.54
CA LEU A 72 0.27 3.07 -25.13
C LEU A 72 1.03 4.37 -24.83
N ARG A 73 1.95 4.79 -25.72
CA ARG A 73 2.67 6.07 -25.56
C ARG A 73 1.73 7.29 -25.58
N LEU A 74 0.64 7.19 -26.34
CA LEU A 74 -0.42 8.20 -26.39
C LEU A 74 -1.40 8.13 -25.21
N GLY A 75 -1.24 7.18 -24.28
CA GLY A 75 -2.15 6.96 -23.14
C GLY A 75 -3.48 6.31 -23.53
N LYS A 76 -3.61 5.79 -24.76
CA LYS A 76 -4.82 5.11 -25.28
C LYS A 76 -4.78 3.63 -24.94
N THR A 77 -4.79 3.33 -23.63
CA THR A 77 -4.54 1.98 -23.13
C THR A 77 -5.60 0.96 -23.54
N THR A 78 -6.87 1.37 -23.62
CA THR A 78 -7.96 0.47 -24.02
C THR A 78 -7.85 0.08 -25.49
N GLU A 79 -7.54 1.02 -26.37
CA GLU A 79 -7.34 0.79 -27.79
C GLU A 79 -6.11 -0.09 -28.01
N ALA A 80 -5.01 0.19 -27.31
CA ALA A 80 -3.80 -0.62 -27.36
C ALA A 80 -4.06 -2.09 -26.99
N LEU A 81 -4.83 -2.34 -25.92
CA LEU A 81 -5.20 -3.70 -25.52
C LEU A 81 -5.98 -4.43 -26.64
N GLN A 82 -6.87 -3.74 -27.36
CA GLN A 82 -7.59 -4.35 -28.48
C GLN A 82 -6.65 -4.76 -29.61
N GLN A 83 -5.65 -3.94 -29.91
CA GLN A 83 -4.66 -4.23 -30.94
C GLN A 83 -3.73 -5.37 -30.54
N PHE A 84 -3.22 -5.40 -29.30
CA PHE A 84 -2.42 -6.54 -28.80
C PHE A 84 -3.21 -7.85 -28.81
N ARG A 85 -4.51 -7.80 -28.47
CA ARG A 85 -5.37 -8.98 -28.55
C ARG A 85 -5.50 -9.46 -29.99
N ALA A 86 -5.74 -8.56 -30.94
CA ALA A 86 -5.80 -8.90 -32.34
C ALA A 86 -4.48 -9.55 -32.83
N ALA A 87 -3.33 -9.02 -32.42
CA ALA A 87 -2.03 -9.62 -32.73
C ALA A 87 -1.88 -11.04 -32.18
N ALA A 88 -2.25 -11.28 -30.93
CA ALA A 88 -2.18 -12.60 -30.30
C ALA A 88 -3.19 -13.61 -30.89
N GLU A 89 -4.35 -13.15 -31.35
CA GLU A 89 -5.34 -13.99 -32.05
C GLU A 89 -4.85 -14.36 -33.45
N LEU A 90 -4.13 -13.47 -34.13
CA LEU A 90 -3.56 -13.73 -35.48
C LEU A 90 -2.37 -14.68 -35.41
N GLU A 91 -1.53 -14.53 -34.39
CA GLU A 91 -0.31 -15.34 -34.21
C GLU A 91 -0.27 -15.93 -32.78
N PRO A 92 -1.09 -16.96 -32.49
CA PRO A 92 -1.19 -17.50 -31.12
C PRO A 92 0.08 -18.22 -30.64
N ASP A 93 0.96 -18.64 -31.56
CA ASP A 93 2.24 -19.26 -31.26
C ASP A 93 3.43 -18.28 -31.38
N ASN A 94 3.17 -16.99 -31.35
CA ASN A 94 4.19 -15.95 -31.33
C ASN A 94 4.45 -15.50 -29.88
N PHE A 95 5.71 -15.55 -29.44
CA PHE A 95 6.12 -15.13 -28.10
C PHE A 95 5.75 -13.66 -27.85
N ASP A 96 6.19 -12.74 -28.72
CA ASP A 96 6.03 -11.31 -28.54
C ASP A 96 4.55 -10.90 -28.50
N ALA A 97 3.71 -11.51 -29.34
CA ALA A 97 2.28 -11.22 -29.34
C ALA A 97 1.61 -11.58 -27.98
N ASN A 98 1.94 -12.74 -27.42
CA ASN A 98 1.41 -13.18 -26.15
C ASN A 98 2.01 -12.39 -24.99
N HIS A 99 3.33 -12.18 -24.97
CA HIS A 99 4.01 -11.41 -23.93
C HIS A 99 3.49 -9.98 -23.85
N ASN A 100 3.43 -9.26 -25.00
CA ASN A 100 2.95 -7.88 -25.06
C ASN A 100 1.48 -7.75 -24.61
N LEU A 101 0.64 -8.74 -24.93
CA LEU A 101 -0.75 -8.76 -24.46
C LEU A 101 -0.81 -8.96 -22.93
N GLY A 102 0.01 -9.86 -22.38
CA GLY A 102 0.14 -10.08 -20.95
C GLY A 102 0.61 -8.81 -20.22
N GLU A 103 1.69 -8.19 -20.72
CA GLU A 103 2.21 -6.93 -20.17
C GLU A 103 1.15 -5.80 -20.22
N ALA A 104 0.38 -5.70 -21.31
CA ALA A 104 -0.69 -4.72 -21.41
C ALA A 104 -1.77 -4.92 -20.34
N TYR A 105 -2.14 -6.15 -20.02
CA TYR A 105 -3.05 -6.44 -18.92
C TYR A 105 -2.45 -6.03 -17.57
N ILE A 106 -1.17 -6.30 -17.30
CA ILE A 106 -0.48 -5.87 -16.07
C ILE A 106 -0.51 -4.36 -15.94
N ARG A 107 -0.15 -3.61 -16.99
CA ARG A 107 -0.17 -2.14 -17.02
C ARG A 107 -1.56 -1.55 -16.73
N MET A 108 -2.61 -2.27 -17.06
CA MET A 108 -4.00 -1.89 -16.72
C MET A 108 -4.43 -2.27 -15.31
N GLY A 109 -3.55 -2.87 -14.51
CA GLY A 109 -3.88 -3.40 -13.18
C GLY A 109 -4.73 -4.68 -13.22
N LYS A 110 -4.88 -5.31 -14.40
CA LYS A 110 -5.63 -6.56 -14.60
C LYS A 110 -4.69 -7.76 -14.56
N ILE A 111 -3.89 -7.85 -13.51
CA ILE A 111 -2.79 -8.82 -13.41
C ILE A 111 -3.29 -10.27 -13.56
N ALA A 112 -4.46 -10.60 -13.00
CA ALA A 112 -5.04 -11.92 -13.13
C ALA A 112 -5.36 -12.31 -14.58
N ASP A 113 -5.78 -11.35 -15.42
CA ASP A 113 -6.12 -11.58 -16.83
C ASP A 113 -4.87 -11.77 -17.70
N ALA A 114 -3.69 -11.39 -17.20
CA ALA A 114 -2.41 -11.57 -17.92
C ALA A 114 -1.95 -13.03 -17.93
N ALA A 115 -2.26 -13.82 -16.89
CA ALA A 115 -1.70 -15.15 -16.66
C ALA A 115 -1.75 -16.09 -17.89
N PRO A 116 -2.89 -16.31 -18.59
CA PRO A 116 -2.94 -17.27 -19.70
C PRO A 116 -2.04 -16.89 -20.87
N TYR A 117 -1.83 -15.59 -21.12
CA TYR A 117 -0.98 -15.11 -22.22
C TYR A 117 0.49 -15.21 -21.85
N LEU A 118 0.86 -14.85 -20.62
CA LEU A 118 2.22 -15.00 -20.12
C LEU A 118 2.60 -16.48 -19.99
N GLU A 119 1.68 -17.38 -19.62
CA GLU A 119 1.89 -18.83 -19.65
C GLU A 119 2.20 -19.31 -21.08
N LYS A 120 1.43 -18.84 -22.05
CA LYS A 120 1.67 -19.20 -23.45
C LYS A 120 3.03 -18.69 -23.93
N ALA A 121 3.39 -17.46 -23.62
CA ALA A 121 4.71 -16.90 -23.91
C ALA A 121 5.82 -17.72 -23.22
N GLN A 122 5.63 -18.12 -21.97
CA GLN A 122 6.60 -18.94 -21.22
C GLN A 122 6.83 -20.33 -21.83
N GLN A 123 5.78 -20.91 -22.45
CA GLN A 123 5.91 -22.16 -23.16
C GLN A 123 6.72 -22.02 -24.45
N LEU A 124 6.64 -20.85 -25.11
CA LEU A 124 7.34 -20.55 -26.35
C LEU A 124 8.80 -20.17 -26.11
N ASP A 125 9.07 -19.40 -25.09
CA ASP A 125 10.41 -19.08 -24.58
C ASP A 125 10.47 -19.08 -23.05
N ALA A 126 10.84 -20.23 -22.49
CA ALA A 126 11.02 -20.39 -21.06
C ALA A 126 12.25 -19.64 -20.51
N THR A 127 13.03 -18.98 -21.36
CA THR A 127 14.28 -18.33 -20.96
C THR A 127 14.15 -16.83 -20.78
N ASN A 128 13.06 -16.26 -21.26
CA ASN A 128 12.83 -14.81 -21.17
C ASN A 128 12.57 -14.39 -19.74
N TYR A 129 13.44 -13.51 -19.24
CA TYR A 129 13.40 -13.06 -17.84
C TYR A 129 12.15 -12.21 -17.56
N ASP A 130 11.86 -11.25 -18.43
CA ASP A 130 10.78 -10.29 -18.24
C ASP A 130 9.42 -11.01 -18.24
N ASN A 131 9.22 -11.95 -19.18
CA ASN A 131 8.01 -12.78 -19.19
C ASN A 131 7.88 -13.65 -17.94
N GLY A 132 8.98 -14.26 -17.50
CA GLY A 132 8.97 -15.09 -16.28
C GLY A 132 8.65 -14.28 -15.04
N TYR A 133 9.19 -13.05 -14.93
CA TYR A 133 8.90 -12.13 -13.84
C TYR A 133 7.42 -11.73 -13.81
N ASP A 134 6.88 -11.31 -14.94
CA ASP A 134 5.47 -10.93 -15.09
C ASP A 134 4.53 -12.11 -14.84
N LEU A 135 4.90 -13.30 -15.28
CA LEU A 135 4.14 -14.53 -15.01
C LEU A 135 4.12 -14.87 -13.51
N ALA A 136 5.25 -14.70 -12.82
CA ALA A 136 5.30 -14.91 -11.38
C ALA A 136 4.37 -13.93 -10.65
N LEU A 137 4.38 -12.64 -11.00
CA LEU A 137 3.42 -11.65 -10.50
C LEU A 137 1.97 -12.07 -10.74
N ALA A 138 1.66 -12.52 -11.96
CA ALA A 138 0.32 -12.96 -12.31
C ALA A 138 -0.12 -14.16 -11.46
N TYR A 139 0.74 -15.15 -11.27
CA TYR A 139 0.45 -16.29 -10.41
C TYR A 139 0.25 -15.92 -8.95
N ILE A 140 1.07 -15.01 -8.41
CA ILE A 140 0.91 -14.49 -7.04
C ILE A 140 -0.46 -13.81 -6.88
N SER A 141 -0.89 -13.03 -7.87
CA SER A 141 -2.16 -12.30 -7.83
C SER A 141 -3.39 -13.22 -7.82
N VAL A 142 -3.31 -14.40 -8.48
CA VAL A 142 -4.40 -15.39 -8.51
C VAL A 142 -4.25 -16.50 -7.46
N GLY A 143 -3.24 -16.40 -6.57
CA GLY A 143 -3.01 -17.36 -5.48
C GLY A 143 -2.39 -18.69 -5.93
N ARG A 144 -1.79 -18.75 -7.12
CA ARG A 144 -1.06 -19.93 -7.63
C ARG A 144 0.40 -19.91 -7.13
N THR A 145 0.57 -19.92 -5.81
CA THR A 145 1.87 -19.74 -5.16
C THR A 145 2.91 -20.79 -5.53
N LYS A 146 2.49 -22.05 -5.73
CA LYS A 146 3.40 -23.13 -6.17
C LYS A 146 3.98 -22.89 -7.56
N ASP A 147 3.15 -22.42 -8.48
CA ASP A 147 3.57 -22.13 -9.86
C ASP A 147 4.47 -20.90 -9.88
N ALA A 148 4.11 -19.85 -9.11
CA ALA A 148 4.95 -18.67 -8.93
C ALA A 148 6.34 -19.04 -8.41
N ARG A 149 6.41 -19.84 -7.34
CA ARG A 149 7.68 -20.31 -6.77
C ARG A 149 8.54 -21.05 -7.79
N ALA A 150 7.95 -21.94 -8.58
CA ALA A 150 8.68 -22.70 -9.60
C ALA A 150 9.30 -21.79 -10.65
N VAL A 151 8.54 -20.80 -11.14
CA VAL A 151 9.04 -19.81 -12.12
C VAL A 151 10.14 -18.95 -11.52
N ILE A 152 9.94 -18.41 -10.31
CA ILE A 152 10.93 -17.57 -9.62
C ILE A 152 12.23 -18.36 -9.39
N GLN A 153 12.15 -19.60 -8.90
CA GLN A 153 13.32 -20.43 -8.72
C GLN A 153 14.09 -20.72 -10.00
N ALA A 154 13.38 -20.94 -11.12
CA ALA A 154 14.02 -21.11 -12.43
C ALA A 154 14.75 -19.82 -12.88
N LEU A 155 14.17 -18.65 -12.61
CA LEU A 155 14.81 -17.36 -12.89
C LEU A 155 16.04 -17.12 -12.00
N LEU A 156 15.94 -17.41 -10.70
CA LEU A 156 17.06 -17.29 -9.75
C LEU A 156 18.28 -18.12 -10.11
N GLN A 157 18.09 -19.31 -10.75
CA GLN A 157 19.21 -20.12 -11.25
C GLN A 157 19.99 -19.44 -12.38
N ARG A 158 19.39 -18.47 -13.05
CA ARG A 158 20.01 -17.75 -14.19
C ARG A 158 20.51 -16.37 -13.80
N LYS A 159 19.72 -15.66 -13.03
CA LYS A 159 20.03 -14.30 -12.58
C LYS A 159 19.52 -14.13 -11.15
N ASN A 160 20.44 -14.04 -10.21
CA ASN A 160 20.11 -13.79 -8.82
C ASN A 160 19.94 -12.28 -8.60
N THR A 161 18.71 -11.82 -8.33
CA THR A 161 18.38 -10.39 -8.17
C THR A 161 17.51 -10.14 -6.95
N ALA A 162 17.60 -8.93 -6.39
CA ALA A 162 16.79 -8.51 -5.25
C ALA A 162 15.29 -8.58 -5.53
N GLU A 163 14.87 -8.24 -6.75
CA GLU A 163 13.46 -8.26 -7.16
C GLU A 163 12.87 -9.68 -7.11
N LEU A 164 13.64 -10.70 -7.54
CA LEU A 164 13.19 -12.09 -7.47
C LEU A 164 13.11 -12.61 -6.04
N HIS A 165 14.03 -12.18 -5.17
CA HIS A 165 13.96 -12.49 -3.73
C HIS A 165 12.72 -11.83 -3.09
N ASN A 166 12.38 -10.59 -3.46
CA ASN A 166 11.15 -9.95 -3.00
C ASN A 166 9.89 -10.71 -3.46
N LEU A 167 9.84 -11.14 -4.73
CA LEU A 167 8.72 -11.95 -5.22
C LEU A 167 8.63 -13.31 -4.51
N LEU A 168 9.78 -13.95 -4.22
CA LEU A 168 9.79 -15.20 -3.48
C LEU A 168 9.33 -14.99 -2.03
N ALA A 169 9.75 -13.90 -1.39
CA ALA A 169 9.27 -13.53 -0.06
C ALA A 169 7.74 -13.37 -0.03
N GLU A 170 7.16 -12.70 -1.03
CA GLU A 170 5.70 -12.54 -1.13
C GLU A 170 4.98 -13.89 -1.31
N VAL A 171 5.57 -14.82 -2.05
CA VAL A 171 5.06 -16.20 -2.19
C VAL A 171 5.10 -16.93 -0.85
N GLU A 172 6.24 -16.84 -0.12
CA GLU A 172 6.41 -17.49 1.18
C GLU A 172 5.45 -16.91 2.23
N GLU A 173 5.22 -15.59 2.21
CA GLU A 173 4.24 -14.90 3.08
C GLU A 173 2.82 -15.42 2.83
N LYS A 174 2.40 -15.50 1.55
CA LYS A 174 1.07 -16.02 1.17
C LYS A 174 0.87 -17.50 1.56
N ASP A 175 1.93 -18.28 1.56
CA ASP A 175 1.92 -19.69 1.99
C ASP A 175 2.02 -19.83 3.53
N GLY A 176 2.17 -18.72 4.26
CA GLY A 176 2.31 -18.72 5.72
C GLY A 176 3.71 -19.16 6.21
N SER A 177 4.70 -19.19 5.34
CA SER A 177 6.09 -19.55 5.62
C SER A 177 6.89 -18.30 6.05
N PHE A 178 6.45 -17.62 7.08
CA PHE A 178 6.93 -16.28 7.48
C PHE A 178 8.45 -16.20 7.72
N VAL A 179 9.07 -17.27 8.24
CA VAL A 179 10.53 -17.30 8.42
C VAL A 179 11.25 -17.28 7.07
N ALA A 180 10.75 -18.05 6.10
CA ALA A 180 11.30 -18.04 4.75
C ALA A 180 11.10 -16.67 4.08
N ALA A 181 9.92 -16.08 4.23
CA ALA A 181 9.64 -14.73 3.72
C ALA A 181 10.64 -13.69 4.29
N ALA A 182 10.85 -13.68 5.61
CA ALA A 182 11.79 -12.77 6.25
C ALA A 182 13.23 -12.95 5.74
N ASN A 183 13.69 -14.19 5.51
CA ASN A 183 15.02 -14.47 4.97
C ASN A 183 15.17 -14.02 3.51
N GLU A 184 14.14 -14.18 2.71
CA GLU A 184 14.14 -13.71 1.32
C GLU A 184 14.14 -12.16 1.25
N TYR A 185 13.33 -11.47 2.07
CA TYR A 185 13.38 -10.00 2.18
C TYR A 185 14.74 -9.51 2.71
N GLU A 186 15.35 -10.21 3.68
CA GLU A 186 16.70 -9.92 4.15
C GLU A 186 17.71 -10.02 3.01
N THR A 187 17.64 -11.10 2.22
CA THR A 187 18.51 -11.31 1.07
C THR A 187 18.36 -10.19 0.05
N ALA A 188 17.11 -9.82 -0.30
CA ALA A 188 16.83 -8.72 -1.20
C ALA A 188 17.43 -7.39 -0.69
N ALA A 189 17.25 -7.08 0.60
CA ALA A 189 17.75 -5.85 1.22
C ALA A 189 19.30 -5.82 1.31
N HIS A 190 19.96 -6.97 1.44
CA HIS A 190 21.42 -7.03 1.39
C HIS A 190 21.97 -6.87 -0.02
N MET A 191 21.29 -7.38 -1.04
CA MET A 191 21.68 -7.22 -2.45
C MET A 191 21.46 -5.81 -2.96
N ASP A 192 20.33 -5.21 -2.62
CA ASP A 192 19.94 -3.84 -2.95
C ASP A 192 19.34 -3.17 -1.71
N PRO A 193 20.14 -2.42 -0.92
CA PRO A 193 19.68 -1.73 0.28
C PRO A 193 18.86 -0.46 -0.04
N SER A 194 17.96 -0.54 -1.03
CA SER A 194 17.01 0.52 -1.37
C SER A 194 16.02 0.78 -0.24
N GLU A 195 15.38 1.95 -0.28
CA GLU A 195 14.34 2.31 0.70
C GLU A 195 13.22 1.25 0.75
N SER A 196 12.83 0.72 -0.42
CA SER A 196 11.76 -0.28 -0.51
C SER A 196 12.17 -1.60 0.15
N ASN A 197 13.31 -2.15 -0.23
CA ASN A 197 13.76 -3.44 0.27
C ASN A 197 13.97 -3.43 1.79
N LEU A 198 14.58 -2.36 2.32
CA LEU A 198 14.75 -2.19 3.76
C LEU A 198 13.40 -2.03 4.49
N PHE A 199 12.44 -1.33 3.88
CA PHE A 199 11.10 -1.19 4.45
C PHE A 199 10.36 -2.53 4.47
N ASP A 200 10.44 -3.31 3.38
CA ASP A 200 9.73 -4.57 3.25
C ASP A 200 10.27 -5.59 4.25
N TRP A 201 11.61 -5.73 4.36
CA TRP A 201 12.24 -6.57 5.38
C TRP A 201 11.86 -6.15 6.81
N ALA A 202 12.02 -4.85 7.15
CA ALA A 202 11.70 -4.38 8.50
C ALA A 202 10.21 -4.52 8.83
N SER A 203 9.33 -4.36 7.82
CA SER A 203 7.89 -4.50 7.97
C SER A 203 7.47 -5.95 8.20
N GLU A 204 8.07 -6.90 7.48
CA GLU A 204 7.84 -8.33 7.70
C GLU A 204 8.20 -8.73 9.14
N LEU A 205 9.38 -8.31 9.61
CA LEU A 205 9.80 -8.51 11.00
C LEU A 205 8.82 -7.86 12.01
N LEU A 206 8.27 -6.68 11.68
CA LEU A 206 7.29 -5.99 12.54
C LEU A 206 5.96 -6.74 12.61
N VAL A 207 5.42 -7.15 11.46
CA VAL A 207 4.14 -7.88 11.36
C VAL A 207 4.19 -9.15 12.19
N HIS A 208 5.30 -9.88 12.11
CA HIS A 208 5.54 -11.11 12.86
C HIS A 208 6.16 -10.87 14.25
N ARG A 209 6.15 -9.59 14.72
CA ARG A 209 6.53 -9.16 16.07
C ARG A 209 7.97 -9.50 16.49
N THR A 210 8.86 -9.65 15.53
CA THR A 210 10.31 -9.73 15.75
C THR A 210 10.84 -8.29 15.91
N LEU A 211 10.49 -7.67 17.05
CA LEU A 211 10.49 -6.21 17.20
C LEU A 211 11.88 -5.59 17.24
N GLU A 212 12.83 -6.19 17.98
CA GLU A 212 14.20 -5.67 18.09
C GLU A 212 14.93 -5.69 16.75
N PRO A 213 14.94 -6.79 15.96
CA PRO A 213 15.47 -6.78 14.60
C PRO A 213 14.78 -5.79 13.69
N SER A 214 13.44 -5.71 13.70
CA SER A 214 12.69 -4.73 12.92
C SER A 214 13.15 -3.29 13.22
N ILE A 215 13.28 -2.93 14.50
CA ILE A 215 13.76 -1.61 14.92
C ILE A 215 15.19 -1.36 14.43
N ALA A 216 16.06 -2.36 14.47
CA ALA A 216 17.43 -2.22 14.00
C ALA A 216 17.48 -1.90 12.51
N VAL A 217 16.71 -2.64 11.69
CA VAL A 217 16.62 -2.41 10.24
C VAL A 217 15.99 -1.04 9.94
N PHE A 218 14.88 -0.68 10.59
CA PHE A 218 14.27 0.64 10.40
C PHE A 218 15.20 1.78 10.81
N ARG A 219 16.02 1.63 11.86
CA ARG A 219 17.00 2.66 12.27
C ARG A 219 18.08 2.86 11.21
N ASP A 220 18.65 1.79 10.68
CA ASP A 220 19.60 1.87 9.56
C ASP A 220 18.95 2.52 8.35
N ALA A 221 17.75 2.09 7.98
CA ALA A 221 17.01 2.63 6.84
C ALA A 221 16.72 4.14 6.99
N VAL A 222 16.30 4.61 8.19
CA VAL A 222 16.07 6.04 8.47
C VAL A 222 17.34 6.87 8.41
N GLN A 223 18.51 6.28 8.73
CA GLN A 223 19.81 6.96 8.59
C GLN A 223 20.20 7.10 7.12
N ARG A 224 19.96 6.08 6.30
CA ARG A 224 20.25 6.09 4.85
C ARG A 224 19.28 6.98 4.08
N TYR A 225 18.01 6.96 4.44
CA TYR A 225 16.91 7.68 3.78
C TYR A 225 16.24 8.67 4.74
N PRO A 226 16.92 9.75 5.15
CA PRO A 226 16.44 10.64 6.20
C PRO A 226 15.19 11.45 5.84
N GLN A 227 14.81 11.50 4.56
CA GLN A 227 13.62 12.19 4.06
C GLN A 227 12.41 11.25 3.87
N SER A 228 12.55 9.96 4.20
CA SER A 228 11.45 9.01 4.10
C SER A 228 10.53 9.10 5.32
N SER A 229 9.33 9.64 5.10
CA SER A 229 8.28 9.60 6.12
C SER A 229 7.78 8.17 6.37
N ARG A 230 7.76 7.33 5.33
CA ARG A 230 7.34 5.92 5.41
C ARG A 230 8.22 5.13 6.39
N LEU A 231 9.54 5.28 6.29
CA LEU A 231 10.49 4.63 7.22
C LEU A 231 10.36 5.17 8.64
N ALA A 232 10.16 6.48 8.79
CA ALA A 232 9.94 7.08 10.11
C ALA A 232 8.64 6.60 10.77
N ILE A 233 7.57 6.40 9.99
CA ILE A 233 6.31 5.79 10.49
C ILE A 233 6.58 4.34 10.93
N GLY A 234 7.24 3.52 10.09
CA GLY A 234 7.56 2.13 10.39
C GLY A 234 8.38 2.00 11.67
N LEU A 235 9.43 2.82 11.84
CA LEU A 235 10.22 2.88 13.07
C LEU A 235 9.35 3.24 14.28
N GLY A 236 8.49 4.25 14.15
CA GLY A 236 7.58 4.65 15.22
C GLY A 236 6.60 3.54 15.63
N MET A 237 6.06 2.79 14.66
CA MET A 237 5.19 1.64 14.91
C MET A 237 5.93 0.49 15.61
N ALA A 238 7.16 0.17 15.19
CA ALA A 238 7.98 -0.86 15.79
C ALA A 238 8.37 -0.50 17.25
N LEU A 239 8.77 0.75 17.49
CA LEU A 239 9.09 1.26 18.82
C LEU A 239 7.86 1.25 19.75
N TYR A 240 6.69 1.67 19.24
CA TYR A 240 5.42 1.59 19.97
C TYR A 240 5.09 0.15 20.37
N SER A 241 5.24 -0.79 19.43
CA SER A 241 4.97 -2.21 19.67
C SER A 241 5.90 -2.84 20.71
N LEU A 242 7.12 -2.31 20.84
CA LEU A 242 8.09 -2.73 21.86
C LEU A 242 7.88 -2.00 23.22
N GLY A 243 6.94 -1.03 23.29
CA GLY A 243 6.69 -0.24 24.50
C GLY A 243 7.64 0.95 24.70
N LYS A 244 8.45 1.30 23.70
CA LYS A 244 9.33 2.49 23.72
C LYS A 244 8.58 3.71 23.23
N TYR A 245 7.62 4.16 24.03
CA TYR A 245 6.63 5.16 23.60
C TYR A 245 7.24 6.55 23.32
N ASP A 246 8.22 7.00 24.11
CA ASP A 246 8.89 8.30 23.88
C ASP A 246 9.64 8.32 22.56
N ASP A 247 10.39 7.26 22.26
CA ASP A 247 11.10 7.11 20.98
C ASP A 247 10.11 7.00 19.82
N ALA A 248 8.98 6.31 20.02
CA ALA A 248 7.92 6.20 19.03
C ALA A 248 7.31 7.57 18.70
N VAL A 249 6.99 8.37 19.73
CA VAL A 249 6.51 9.75 19.55
C VAL A 249 7.53 10.56 18.75
N ALA A 250 8.80 10.53 19.13
CA ALA A 250 9.86 11.28 18.42
C ALA A 250 9.96 10.90 16.92
N SER A 251 9.89 9.60 16.61
CA SER A 251 9.93 9.12 15.23
C SER A 251 8.69 9.54 14.42
N LEU A 252 7.50 9.47 15.03
CA LEU A 252 6.25 9.87 14.40
C LEU A 252 6.11 11.38 14.25
N LEU A 253 6.66 12.18 15.15
CA LEU A 253 6.76 13.65 14.99
C LEU A 253 7.62 13.99 13.77
N ARG A 254 8.76 13.30 13.59
CA ARG A 254 9.58 13.46 12.39
C ARG A 254 8.80 13.11 11.13
N ALA A 255 8.04 12.01 11.12
CA ALA A 255 7.18 11.63 10.00
C ALA A 255 6.14 12.72 9.70
N ALA A 256 5.53 13.33 10.73
CA ALA A 256 4.57 14.42 10.59
C ALA A 256 5.20 15.71 10.04
N ASP A 257 6.47 15.96 10.30
CA ASP A 257 7.20 17.08 9.70
C ASP A 257 7.50 16.83 8.21
N LEU A 258 7.87 15.60 7.85
CA LEU A 258 8.16 15.21 6.46
C LEU A 258 6.90 15.14 5.59
N SER A 259 5.80 14.64 6.14
CA SER A 259 4.55 14.42 5.41
C SER A 259 3.32 14.84 6.23
N PRO A 260 3.10 16.14 6.45
CA PRO A 260 2.05 16.63 7.35
C PRO A 260 0.62 16.34 6.87
N ASN A 261 0.43 16.02 5.60
CA ASN A 261 -0.87 15.64 5.02
C ASN A 261 -1.14 14.13 5.02
N ASP A 262 -0.16 13.29 5.39
CA ASP A 262 -0.36 11.85 5.43
C ASP A 262 -1.20 11.44 6.65
N ALA A 263 -2.49 11.25 6.43
CA ALA A 263 -3.44 10.90 7.49
C ALA A 263 -3.10 9.57 8.21
N ARG A 264 -2.33 8.68 7.55
CA ARG A 264 -2.03 7.33 8.07
C ARG A 264 -1.14 7.34 9.32
N LEU A 265 -0.30 8.36 9.49
CA LEU A 265 0.61 8.46 10.64
C LEU A 265 -0.10 8.86 11.95
N TYR A 266 -1.14 9.69 11.87
CA TYR A 266 -1.73 10.34 13.05
C TYR A 266 -2.44 9.38 14.02
N PRO A 267 -3.06 8.26 13.60
CA PRO A 267 -3.52 7.24 14.54
C PRO A 267 -2.41 6.66 15.41
N PHE A 268 -1.23 6.41 14.83
CA PHE A 268 -0.08 5.88 15.56
C PHE A 268 0.53 6.93 16.49
N LEU A 269 0.65 8.18 16.04
CA LEU A 269 1.10 9.28 16.88
C LEU A 269 0.18 9.50 18.08
N SER A 270 -1.15 9.43 17.87
CA SER A 270 -2.12 9.56 18.96
C SER A 270 -1.95 8.45 20.01
N ARG A 271 -1.84 7.18 19.56
CA ARG A 271 -1.66 6.05 20.47
C ARG A 271 -0.34 6.11 21.25
N ALA A 272 0.76 6.45 20.57
CA ALA A 272 2.06 6.60 21.21
C ALA A 272 2.03 7.71 22.25
N TYR A 273 1.42 8.85 21.93
CA TYR A 273 1.25 9.99 22.81
C TYR A 273 0.34 9.68 24.03
N ASP A 274 -0.73 8.90 23.83
CA ASP A 274 -1.59 8.45 24.94
C ASP A 274 -0.80 7.65 25.99
N SER A 275 0.26 6.97 25.57
CA SER A 275 1.11 6.14 26.43
C SER A 275 2.31 6.89 27.01
N SER A 276 2.73 8.00 26.38
CA SER A 276 3.83 8.85 26.84
C SER A 276 3.59 10.32 26.47
N PRO A 277 3.03 11.12 27.38
CA PRO A 277 2.67 12.52 27.12
C PRO A 277 3.85 13.52 27.23
N GLY A 278 5.08 13.04 27.32
CA GLY A 278 6.26 13.87 27.59
C GLY A 278 6.58 14.97 26.56
N GLN A 279 6.05 14.85 25.32
CA GLN A 279 6.26 15.80 24.21
C GLN A 279 4.96 16.52 23.80
N ALA A 280 4.11 16.86 24.78
CA ALA A 280 2.76 17.37 24.55
C ALA A 280 2.70 18.56 23.59
N ASP A 281 3.53 19.58 23.77
CA ASP A 281 3.49 20.80 22.97
C ASP A 281 3.83 20.52 21.49
N GLU A 282 4.82 19.66 21.25
CA GLU A 282 5.23 19.28 19.90
C GLU A 282 4.16 18.43 19.20
N VAL A 283 3.51 17.54 19.94
CA VAL A 283 2.41 16.71 19.44
C VAL A 283 1.20 17.57 19.11
N ILE A 284 0.77 18.45 20.02
CA ILE A 284 -0.35 19.38 19.81
C ILE A 284 -0.14 20.23 18.56
N LYS A 285 1.08 20.76 18.38
CA LYS A 285 1.44 21.57 17.21
C LYS A 285 1.23 20.81 15.89
N ARG A 286 1.61 19.50 15.82
CA ARG A 286 1.43 18.68 14.60
C ARG A 286 -0.04 18.32 14.37
N PHE A 287 -0.79 17.99 15.41
CA PHE A 287 -2.22 17.74 15.26
C PHE A 287 -3.00 19.00 14.85
N ARG A 288 -2.65 20.17 15.41
CA ARG A 288 -3.22 21.45 14.97
C ARG A 288 -2.95 21.68 13.48
N ARG A 289 -1.67 21.55 13.06
CA ARG A 289 -1.29 21.69 11.65
C ARG A 289 -2.05 20.73 10.75
N PHE A 290 -2.23 19.48 11.16
CA PHE A 290 -3.01 18.49 10.40
C PHE A 290 -4.48 18.92 10.27
N ALA A 291 -5.11 19.37 11.35
CA ALA A 291 -6.49 19.85 11.33
C ALA A 291 -6.69 21.12 10.48
N GLU A 292 -5.68 21.99 10.40
CA GLU A 292 -5.64 23.17 9.53
C GLU A 292 -5.48 22.79 8.05
N LEU A 293 -4.61 21.83 7.73
CA LEU A 293 -4.37 21.33 6.37
C LEU A 293 -5.56 20.52 5.84
N GLN A 294 -6.30 19.86 6.73
CA GLN A 294 -7.47 19.05 6.39
C GLN A 294 -8.72 19.49 7.17
N PRO A 295 -9.24 20.71 6.93
CA PRO A 295 -10.30 21.31 7.76
C PRO A 295 -11.65 20.59 7.70
N ARG A 296 -11.86 19.76 6.66
CA ARG A 296 -13.06 18.92 6.47
C ARG A 296 -12.87 17.47 6.90
N ASN A 297 -11.73 17.11 7.46
CA ASN A 297 -11.46 15.78 7.97
C ASN A 297 -11.90 15.67 9.44
N GLY A 298 -12.96 14.91 9.72
CA GLY A 298 -13.48 14.72 11.07
C GLY A 298 -12.45 14.10 12.01
N ARG A 299 -11.65 13.14 11.55
CA ARG A 299 -10.58 12.52 12.36
C ARG A 299 -9.45 13.50 12.69
N ALA A 300 -9.10 14.43 11.80
CA ALA A 300 -8.10 15.44 12.09
C ALA A 300 -8.56 16.37 13.24
N GLN A 301 -9.82 16.80 13.25
CA GLN A 301 -10.41 17.59 14.35
C GLN A 301 -10.44 16.78 15.64
N TYR A 302 -10.78 15.49 15.57
CA TYR A 302 -10.78 14.58 16.71
C TYR A 302 -9.37 14.46 17.33
N TYR A 303 -8.35 14.17 16.55
CA TYR A 303 -6.99 14.03 17.07
C TYR A 303 -6.48 15.34 17.67
N TYR A 304 -6.79 16.48 17.08
CA TYR A 304 -6.41 17.77 17.66
C TYR A 304 -7.12 17.99 19.01
N ALA A 305 -8.44 17.74 19.11
CA ALA A 305 -9.16 17.81 20.37
C ALA A 305 -8.56 16.92 21.45
N MET A 306 -8.24 15.66 21.07
CA MET A 306 -7.67 14.69 22.02
C MET A 306 -6.27 15.08 22.48
N SER A 307 -5.44 15.65 21.59
CA SER A 307 -4.10 16.11 21.98
C SER A 307 -4.14 17.26 22.97
N LEU A 308 -5.08 18.18 22.82
CA LEU A 308 -5.31 19.27 23.78
C LEU A 308 -5.76 18.74 25.14
N TRP A 309 -6.70 17.80 25.13
CA TRP A 309 -7.32 17.33 26.36
C TRP A 309 -6.45 16.32 27.10
N LYS A 310 -5.93 15.30 26.44
CA LYS A 310 -5.15 14.23 27.06
C LYS A 310 -3.74 14.65 27.50
N GLY A 311 -3.09 15.53 26.77
CA GLY A 311 -1.72 15.93 27.06
C GLY A 311 -1.56 16.73 28.35
N LYS A 312 -2.62 17.35 28.82
CA LYS A 312 -2.60 18.25 29.99
C LYS A 312 -3.51 17.77 31.12
N ARG A 313 -3.86 16.52 31.15
CA ARG A 313 -5.00 15.91 31.84
C ARG A 313 -5.13 16.10 33.34
N ALA A 314 -4.09 16.25 34.08
CA ALA A 314 -4.27 16.08 35.51
C ALA A 314 -4.00 17.35 36.30
N GLN A 315 -3.33 18.34 35.74
CA GLN A 315 -2.73 19.40 36.58
C GLN A 315 -2.63 20.77 35.92
N ASP A 316 -3.06 20.92 34.62
CA ASP A 316 -2.95 22.23 33.97
C ASP A 316 -4.35 22.87 33.80
N PRO A 317 -4.67 23.88 34.58
CA PRO A 317 -5.93 24.63 34.47
C PRO A 317 -6.03 25.44 33.15
N SER A 318 -4.99 25.41 32.32
CA SER A 318 -4.93 26.14 31.04
C SER A 318 -5.59 25.42 29.88
N VAL A 319 -6.14 24.20 30.07
CA VAL A 319 -6.89 23.51 28.99
C VAL A 319 -8.25 24.18 28.85
N ASP A 320 -8.46 24.83 27.73
CA ASP A 320 -9.79 25.31 27.35
C ASP A 320 -10.69 24.14 26.92
N LEU A 321 -11.49 23.64 27.90
CA LEU A 321 -12.45 22.56 27.63
C LEU A 321 -13.53 22.97 26.61
N HIS A 322 -13.79 24.28 26.42
CA HIS A 322 -14.71 24.76 25.40
C HIS A 322 -14.11 24.57 24.01
N GLU A 323 -12.79 24.78 23.82
CA GLU A 323 -12.12 24.50 22.56
C GLU A 323 -12.19 22.99 22.25
N VAL A 324 -11.91 22.13 23.23
CA VAL A 324 -12.00 20.66 23.09
C VAL A 324 -13.42 20.24 22.70
N GLU A 325 -14.44 20.78 23.38
CA GLU A 325 -15.84 20.50 23.06
C GLU A 325 -16.21 20.93 21.65
N ALA A 326 -15.82 22.13 21.24
CA ALA A 326 -16.08 22.66 19.88
C ALA A 326 -15.44 21.79 18.80
N LEU A 327 -14.19 21.34 19.02
CA LEU A 327 -13.48 20.46 18.08
C LEU A 327 -14.13 19.07 18.01
N LEU A 328 -14.55 18.48 19.12
CA LEU A 328 -15.25 17.18 19.12
C LEU A 328 -16.61 17.30 18.42
N LYS A 329 -17.39 18.36 18.66
CA LYS A 329 -18.65 18.62 17.95
C LYS A 329 -18.42 18.82 16.44
N LYS A 330 -17.36 19.55 16.07
CA LYS A 330 -16.97 19.73 14.66
C LYS A 330 -16.57 18.39 14.03
N SER A 331 -15.81 17.56 14.74
CA SER A 331 -15.45 16.21 14.31
C SER A 331 -16.69 15.37 14.00
N ILE A 332 -17.66 15.32 14.91
CA ILE A 332 -18.94 14.59 14.78
C ILE A 332 -19.78 15.14 13.61
N ALA A 333 -19.80 16.45 13.41
CA ALA A 333 -20.53 17.07 12.30
C ALA A 333 -19.91 16.72 10.93
N LEU A 334 -18.58 16.59 10.86
CA LEU A 334 -17.84 16.24 9.64
C LEU A 334 -17.86 14.73 9.37
N ASP A 335 -17.81 13.91 10.41
CA ASP A 335 -17.87 12.45 10.34
C ASP A 335 -18.81 11.90 11.43
N PRO A 336 -20.13 11.79 11.13
CA PRO A 336 -21.12 11.27 12.08
C PRO A 336 -20.95 9.79 12.42
N SER A 337 -20.11 9.07 11.69
CA SER A 337 -19.81 7.64 11.90
C SER A 337 -18.64 7.39 12.87
N LEU A 338 -17.93 8.44 13.29
CA LEU A 338 -16.78 8.32 14.18
C LEU A 338 -17.25 8.06 15.63
N ALA A 339 -17.32 6.78 15.98
CA ALA A 339 -17.79 6.33 17.31
C ALA A 339 -16.91 6.87 18.45
N GLU A 340 -15.60 6.95 18.21
CA GLU A 340 -14.63 7.47 19.19
C GLU A 340 -14.90 8.94 19.53
N ALA A 341 -15.28 9.78 18.57
CA ALA A 341 -15.59 11.18 18.84
C ALA A 341 -16.87 11.31 19.69
N GLN A 342 -17.87 10.47 19.45
CA GLN A 342 -19.07 10.39 20.29
C GLN A 342 -18.72 9.98 21.72
N LEU A 343 -17.93 8.91 21.88
CA LEU A 343 -17.47 8.43 23.17
C LEU A 343 -16.72 9.54 23.95
N GLN A 344 -15.80 10.21 23.29
CA GLN A 344 -14.98 11.22 23.97
C GLN A 344 -15.76 12.50 24.31
N LEU A 345 -16.75 12.89 23.50
CA LEU A 345 -17.64 14.00 23.89
C LEU A 345 -18.51 13.62 25.08
N GLY A 346 -18.98 12.37 25.16
CA GLY A 346 -19.64 11.84 26.35
C GLY A 346 -18.72 11.87 27.59
N ASN A 347 -17.45 11.46 27.43
CA ASN A 347 -16.46 11.51 28.50
C ASN A 347 -16.21 12.94 28.99
N LEU A 348 -16.14 13.91 28.06
CA LEU A 348 -15.96 15.32 28.42
C LEU A 348 -17.10 15.85 29.29
N TYR A 349 -18.36 15.51 28.97
CA TYR A 349 -19.51 15.87 29.80
C TYR A 349 -19.52 15.14 31.13
N ALA A 350 -19.17 13.84 31.14
CA ALA A 350 -19.11 13.07 32.38
C ALA A 350 -18.03 13.57 33.34
N ASP A 351 -16.86 13.98 32.83
CA ASP A 351 -15.77 14.57 33.62
C ASP A 351 -16.21 15.90 34.30
N GLN A 352 -17.15 16.64 33.68
CA GLN A 352 -17.80 17.83 34.23
C GLN A 352 -19.01 17.48 35.09
N SER A 353 -19.24 16.20 35.42
CA SER A 353 -20.40 15.72 36.17
C SER A 353 -21.77 15.89 35.45
N HIS A 354 -21.77 16.23 34.19
CA HIS A 354 -22.98 16.38 33.36
C HIS A 354 -23.44 15.01 32.79
N TYR A 355 -23.63 14.03 33.67
CA TYR A 355 -23.93 12.61 33.25
C TYR A 355 -25.16 12.47 32.39
N ALA A 356 -26.21 13.26 32.64
CA ALA A 356 -27.41 13.21 31.80
C ALA A 356 -27.15 13.65 30.35
N GLN A 357 -26.23 14.60 30.15
CA GLN A 357 -25.82 15.04 28.81
C GLN A 357 -24.85 14.04 28.15
N ALA A 358 -24.08 13.28 28.90
CA ALA A 358 -23.16 12.27 28.39
C ALA A 358 -23.89 11.03 27.82
N ILE A 359 -25.01 10.62 28.39
CA ILE A 359 -25.77 9.40 28.02
C ILE A 359 -26.08 9.31 26.51
N PRO A 360 -26.66 10.33 25.84
CA PRO A 360 -26.97 10.22 24.41
C PRO A 360 -25.72 10.01 23.54
N TYR A 361 -24.58 10.55 23.90
CA TYR A 361 -23.33 10.37 23.17
C TYR A 361 -22.76 8.97 23.34
N TYR A 362 -22.81 8.39 24.53
CA TYR A 362 -22.43 6.99 24.76
C TYR A 362 -23.33 6.02 24.00
N LYS A 363 -24.65 6.24 24.03
CA LYS A 363 -25.60 5.45 23.22
C LYS A 363 -25.30 5.53 21.74
N ARG A 364 -24.96 6.71 21.24
CA ARG A 364 -24.60 6.89 19.84
C ARG A 364 -23.28 6.20 19.49
N ALA A 365 -22.27 6.26 20.37
CA ALA A 365 -21.01 5.53 20.20
C ALA A 365 -21.24 4.02 20.07
N ILE A 366 -22.05 3.44 20.97
CA ILE A 366 -22.43 2.02 20.96
C ILE A 366 -23.22 1.66 19.71
N ALA A 367 -24.15 2.51 19.26
CA ALA A 367 -24.92 2.26 18.04
C ALA A 367 -24.04 2.26 16.78
N LEU A 368 -22.92 2.97 16.79
CA LEU A 368 -21.92 3.00 15.70
C LEU A 368 -20.94 1.84 15.78
N ASN A 369 -20.57 1.43 16.98
CA ASN A 369 -19.67 0.32 17.26
C ASN A 369 -20.05 -0.35 18.58
N SER A 370 -20.76 -1.49 18.48
CA SER A 370 -21.23 -2.26 19.62
C SER A 370 -20.14 -2.94 20.45
N ASP A 371 -18.92 -3.05 19.90
CA ASP A 371 -17.79 -3.72 20.54
C ASP A 371 -16.90 -2.74 21.35
N LEU A 372 -17.32 -1.47 21.44
CA LEU A 372 -16.65 -0.47 22.27
C LEU A 372 -16.92 -0.72 23.76
N ALA A 373 -16.13 -1.62 24.35
CA ALA A 373 -16.27 -1.97 25.77
C ALA A 373 -16.26 -0.73 26.69
N ASP A 374 -15.39 0.27 26.41
CA ASP A 374 -15.32 1.50 27.21
C ASP A 374 -16.61 2.33 27.15
N ALA A 375 -17.31 2.35 26.01
CA ALA A 375 -18.58 3.04 25.87
C ALA A 375 -19.68 2.41 26.75
N HIS A 376 -19.77 1.08 26.80
CA HIS A 376 -20.69 0.36 27.70
C HIS A 376 -20.38 0.62 29.16
N TYR A 377 -19.10 0.59 29.55
CA TYR A 377 -18.69 0.92 30.91
C TYR A 377 -19.09 2.34 31.31
N ARG A 378 -18.78 3.32 30.44
CA ARG A 378 -19.10 4.75 30.68
C ARG A 378 -20.60 5.00 30.71
N LEU A 379 -21.37 4.35 29.84
CA LEU A 379 -22.83 4.43 29.85
C LEU A 379 -23.41 3.84 31.14
N GLY A 380 -22.95 2.66 31.53
CA GLY A 380 -23.34 2.05 32.80
C GLY A 380 -23.06 2.93 34.02
N GLN A 381 -21.87 3.54 34.07
CA GLN A 381 -21.54 4.49 35.13
C GLN A 381 -22.45 5.75 35.12
N ALA A 382 -22.71 6.31 33.90
CA ALA A 382 -23.60 7.47 33.78
C ALA A 382 -25.02 7.14 34.24
N TYR A 383 -25.54 5.94 33.97
CA TYR A 383 -26.83 5.48 34.50
C TYR A 383 -26.83 5.35 36.02
N VAL A 384 -25.77 4.82 36.61
CA VAL A 384 -25.65 4.77 38.09
C VAL A 384 -25.71 6.19 38.70
N ARG A 385 -24.98 7.13 38.09
CA ARG A 385 -24.90 8.54 38.56
C ARG A 385 -26.21 9.33 38.39
N THR A 386 -27.06 8.91 37.43
CA THR A 386 -28.39 9.49 37.18
C THR A 386 -29.52 8.69 37.81
N ASN A 387 -29.21 7.75 38.72
CA ASN A 387 -30.16 6.91 39.47
C ASN A 387 -31.00 5.95 38.56
N GLN A 388 -30.46 5.58 37.40
CA GLN A 388 -31.10 4.64 36.45
C GLN A 388 -30.45 3.26 36.57
N LYS A 389 -30.47 2.64 37.76
CA LYS A 389 -29.72 1.42 38.09
C LYS A 389 -30.10 0.21 37.23
N ASP A 390 -31.37 0.09 36.86
CA ASP A 390 -31.88 -1.03 36.03
C ASP A 390 -31.28 -1.02 34.62
N LEU A 391 -30.96 0.18 34.07
CA LEU A 391 -30.30 0.33 32.78
C LEU A 391 -28.77 0.16 32.87
N ALA A 392 -28.18 0.34 34.06
CA ALA A 392 -26.75 0.22 34.25
C ALA A 392 -26.26 -1.23 34.22
N GLN A 393 -27.01 -2.17 34.79
CA GLN A 393 -26.57 -3.56 34.92
C GLN A 393 -26.27 -4.26 33.59
N PRO A 394 -27.16 -4.22 32.57
CA PRO A 394 -26.86 -4.85 31.28
C PRO A 394 -25.62 -4.26 30.59
N GLU A 395 -25.42 -2.96 30.67
CA GLU A 395 -24.25 -2.30 30.07
C GLU A 395 -22.94 -2.72 30.74
N LEU A 396 -22.92 -2.80 32.07
CA LEU A 396 -21.74 -3.24 32.81
C LEU A 396 -21.45 -4.75 32.61
N ALA A 397 -22.47 -5.57 32.46
CA ALA A 397 -22.30 -6.99 32.14
C ALA A 397 -21.70 -7.17 30.74
N LEU A 398 -22.18 -6.41 29.74
CA LEU A 398 -21.65 -6.46 28.37
C LEU A 398 -20.20 -5.95 28.30
N TYR A 399 -19.88 -4.91 29.07
CA TYR A 399 -18.48 -4.47 29.23
C TYR A 399 -17.56 -5.60 29.70
N GLN A 400 -17.98 -6.36 30.73
CA GLN A 400 -17.19 -7.47 31.25
C GLN A 400 -17.00 -8.59 30.20
N GLN A 401 -18.05 -8.92 29.46
CA GLN A 401 -17.99 -9.89 28.38
C GLN A 401 -17.02 -9.45 27.26
N LEU A 402 -17.16 -8.23 26.75
CA LEU A 402 -16.29 -7.68 25.68
C LEU A 402 -14.83 -7.60 26.11
N ARG A 403 -14.58 -7.24 27.38
CA ARG A 403 -13.22 -7.23 27.93
C ARG A 403 -12.60 -8.63 28.00
N ALA A 404 -13.39 -9.64 28.39
CA ALA A 404 -12.93 -11.03 28.42
C ALA A 404 -12.58 -11.55 27.02
N GLN A 405 -13.43 -11.24 26.02
CA GLN A 405 -13.18 -11.58 24.61
C GLN A 405 -11.87 -10.95 24.10
N HIS A 406 -11.68 -9.67 24.34
CA HIS A 406 -10.46 -8.95 23.92
C HIS A 406 -9.18 -9.54 24.53
N LEU A 407 -9.21 -9.96 25.80
CA LEU A 407 -8.08 -10.64 26.44
C LEU A 407 -7.77 -12.00 25.81
N ALA A 408 -8.80 -12.77 25.44
CA ALA A 408 -8.62 -14.05 24.77
C ALA A 408 -7.98 -13.88 23.36
N ASP A 409 -8.37 -12.85 22.61
CA ASP A 409 -7.80 -12.54 21.31
C ASP A 409 -6.34 -12.12 21.41
N LEU A 410 -5.98 -11.34 22.44
CA LEU A 410 -4.57 -10.97 22.70
C LEU A 410 -3.70 -12.19 23.04
N ASP A 411 -4.23 -13.15 23.79
CA ASP A 411 -3.46 -14.36 24.14
C ASP A 411 -3.26 -15.25 22.92
N LYS A 412 -4.24 -15.33 21.99
CA LYS A 412 -4.09 -16.01 20.72
C LYS A 412 -2.98 -15.37 19.85
N GLN A 413 -3.00 -14.06 19.70
CA GLN A 413 -1.96 -13.34 18.96
C GLN A 413 -0.55 -13.55 19.57
N ARG A 414 -0.44 -13.59 20.91
CA ARG A 414 0.83 -13.87 21.60
C ARG A 414 1.35 -15.29 21.34
N ALA A 415 0.45 -16.27 21.16
CA ALA A 415 0.84 -17.64 20.85
C ALA A 415 1.40 -17.75 19.42
N GLU A 416 0.81 -17.09 18.44
CA GLU A 416 1.28 -17.04 17.06
C GLU A 416 2.68 -16.43 16.96
N VAL A 417 2.92 -15.32 17.66
CA VAL A 417 4.23 -14.66 17.75
C VAL A 417 5.31 -15.59 18.34
N ARG A 418 4.97 -16.31 19.43
CA ARG A 418 5.93 -17.25 20.03
C ARG A 418 6.34 -18.33 19.05
N GLN A 419 5.41 -18.85 18.27
CA GLN A 419 5.69 -19.87 17.26
C GLN A 419 6.66 -19.35 16.18
N PHE A 420 6.45 -18.14 15.65
CA PHE A 420 7.35 -17.51 14.70
C PHE A 420 8.77 -17.34 15.26
N VAL A 421 8.91 -16.73 16.44
CA VAL A 421 10.22 -16.51 17.08
C VAL A 421 10.98 -17.83 17.32
N THR A 422 10.26 -18.89 17.75
CA THR A 422 10.87 -20.20 17.96
C THR A 422 11.37 -20.81 16.66
N SER A 423 10.57 -20.72 15.58
CA SER A 423 10.94 -21.21 14.25
C SER A 423 12.15 -20.47 13.69
N SER A 424 12.19 -19.14 13.84
CA SER A 424 13.30 -18.30 13.38
C SER A 424 14.63 -18.66 14.07
N LYS A 425 14.58 -18.96 15.37
CA LYS A 425 15.78 -19.39 16.12
C LYS A 425 16.30 -20.78 15.73
N GLN A 426 15.40 -21.69 15.31
CA GLN A 426 15.77 -23.03 14.87
C GLN A 426 16.34 -23.06 13.45
N SER A 427 16.02 -22.06 12.63
CA SER A 427 16.46 -21.93 11.24
C SER A 427 17.82 -21.21 11.11
N ALA A 428 18.33 -20.60 12.17
CA ALA A 428 19.63 -19.95 12.14
C ALA A 428 20.74 -21.03 11.99
N PRO A 429 21.66 -20.89 11.02
CA PRO A 429 22.80 -21.80 10.92
C PRO A 429 23.61 -21.77 12.24
N PRO A 430 24.18 -22.89 12.67
CA PRO A 430 25.00 -22.92 13.89
C PRO A 430 26.11 -21.89 13.74
N ALA A 431 26.25 -21.02 14.74
CA ALA A 431 27.35 -20.07 14.80
C ALA A 431 28.65 -20.89 14.63
N ASN A 432 29.41 -20.60 13.57
CA ASN A 432 30.72 -21.21 13.35
C ASN A 432 31.59 -20.86 14.56
N PRO A 433 32.29 -21.87 15.15
CA PRO A 433 33.15 -21.67 16.30
C PRO A 433 34.38 -20.82 16.00
#